data_bab061308d0640ed6052e682ad43af8a
#
_entry.id   bab061308d0640ed6052e682ad43af8a
#
_cell.length_a   1.000
_cell.length_b   1.000
_cell.length_c   1.000
_cell.angle_alpha   90.00
_cell.angle_beta   90.00
_cell.angle_gamma   90.00
#
_symmetry.space_group_name_H-M   'P 1'
#
loop_
_entity.id
_entity.type
_entity.pdbx_description
1 polymer ?
#
loop_
_entity_poly.entity_id
_entity_poly.type
_entity_poly.pdbx_seq_one_letter_code
_entity_poly.pdbx_strand_id
1 'polypeptide(L)'
;ANSYNDQKRFNTGLSISIPIFSGNSINTRIQQAKIAVNKQESEYLTQLQDLSVQLQSSLDQLNNYKEIIPINETILVSADEDLKLAQVRYTHGSTIILEVLDAQVSVVRARSSLIRSKYDAYIEQANLKALLGTLDTNK
;
A
#
# COMPACT_ATOMS: atom_id res chain seq x y z
N ALA A 1 -79.27 -14.28 23.48
CA ALA A 1 -78.69 -14.50 22.14
C ALA A 1 -78.17 -13.18 21.65
N ASN A 2 -76.81 -12.96 21.76
CA ASN A 2 -76.14 -11.79 21.22
C ASN A 2 -75.51 -12.22 19.85
N SER A 3 -76.14 -11.75 18.79
CA SER A 3 -75.62 -11.85 17.50
C SER A 3 -74.56 -10.74 17.29
N TYR A 4 -73.27 -11.09 17.31
CA TYR A 4 -72.20 -10.20 16.95
C TYR A 4 -72.15 -10.16 15.41
N ASN A 5 -72.61 -9.04 14.83
CA ASN A 5 -72.53 -8.78 13.42
C ASN A 5 -71.14 -8.21 13.12
N ASP A 6 -70.19 -9.08 12.80
CA ASP A 6 -68.79 -8.72 12.41
C ASP A 6 -68.84 -8.24 10.96
N GLN A 7 -69.06 -6.94 10.74
CA GLN A 7 -69.03 -6.32 9.42
C GLN A 7 -67.57 -6.11 9.01
N LYS A 8 -66.96 -7.04 8.30
CA LYS A 8 -65.68 -6.85 7.62
C LYS A 8 -65.84 -5.80 6.53
N ARG A 9 -65.38 -4.57 6.80
CA ARG A 9 -65.30 -3.49 5.83
C ARG A 9 -63.99 -3.61 5.05
N PHE A 10 -64.07 -3.97 3.78
CA PHE A 10 -62.97 -3.87 2.81
C PHE A 10 -63.01 -2.48 2.20
N ASN A 11 -61.94 -1.67 2.46
CA ASN A 11 -61.70 -0.39 1.74
C ASN A 11 -60.58 -0.61 0.73
N THR A 12 -60.89 -0.54 -0.55
CA THR A 12 -59.92 -0.45 -1.62
C THR A 12 -60.02 0.91 -2.26
N GLY A 13 -58.90 1.61 -2.35
CA GLY A 13 -58.81 2.94 -2.97
C GLY A 13 -57.63 3.02 -3.94
N LEU A 14 -57.85 3.55 -5.12
CA LEU A 14 -56.82 3.92 -6.10
C LEU A 14 -56.60 5.43 -5.97
N SER A 15 -55.35 5.83 -5.62
CA SER A 15 -54.98 7.26 -5.51
C SER A 15 -54.01 7.62 -6.62
N ILE A 16 -54.35 8.61 -7.44
CA ILE A 16 -53.47 9.20 -8.47
C ILE A 16 -53.13 10.61 -8.01
N SER A 17 -51.83 10.86 -7.77
CA SER A 17 -51.30 12.19 -7.38
C SER A 17 -50.49 12.75 -8.51
N ILE A 18 -50.90 13.87 -9.10
CA ILE A 18 -50.19 14.59 -10.17
C ILE A 18 -49.71 15.92 -9.57
N PRO A 19 -48.39 16.11 -9.32
CA PRO A 19 -47.88 17.38 -8.84
C PRO A 19 -47.94 18.41 -9.97
N ILE A 20 -48.78 19.41 -9.81
CA ILE A 20 -48.96 20.51 -10.82
C ILE A 20 -47.80 21.53 -10.73
N PHE A 21 -47.20 21.70 -9.56
CA PHE A 21 -46.09 22.62 -9.33
C PHE A 21 -45.16 22.08 -8.24
N SER A 22 -43.88 21.89 -8.60
CA SER A 22 -42.84 21.36 -7.71
C SER A 22 -41.80 22.41 -7.30
N GLY A 23 -42.09 23.72 -7.50
CA GLY A 23 -41.20 24.80 -7.04
C GLY A 23 -39.78 24.72 -7.58
N ASN A 24 -39.59 24.40 -8.86
CA ASN A 24 -38.28 24.27 -9.52
C ASN A 24 -37.39 23.14 -8.98
N SER A 25 -37.92 22.28 -8.09
CA SER A 25 -37.13 21.21 -7.44
C SER A 25 -36.53 20.21 -8.45
N ILE A 26 -37.18 19.98 -9.58
CA ILE A 26 -36.68 19.10 -10.65
C ILE A 26 -35.43 19.69 -11.29
N ASN A 27 -35.45 20.99 -11.65
CA ASN A 27 -34.27 21.66 -12.21
C ASN A 27 -33.11 21.72 -11.23
N THR A 28 -33.38 21.94 -9.94
CA THR A 28 -32.36 21.91 -8.89
C THR A 28 -31.72 20.52 -8.78
N ARG A 29 -32.51 19.46 -8.82
CA ARG A 29 -32.00 18.07 -8.83
C ARG A 29 -31.15 17.77 -10.06
N ILE A 30 -31.55 18.25 -11.24
CA ILE A 30 -30.74 18.09 -12.47
C ILE A 30 -29.40 18.83 -12.33
N GLN A 31 -29.39 20.05 -11.79
CA GLN A 31 -28.15 20.79 -11.55
C GLN A 31 -27.26 20.09 -10.51
N GLN A 32 -27.83 19.60 -9.42
CA GLN A 32 -27.10 18.80 -8.42
C GLN A 32 -26.49 17.54 -9.02
N ALA A 33 -27.23 16.83 -9.87
CA ALA A 33 -26.72 15.65 -10.56
C ALA A 33 -25.56 16.00 -11.51
N LYS A 34 -25.63 17.11 -12.26
CA LYS A 34 -24.54 17.59 -13.11
C LYS A 34 -23.28 17.93 -12.28
N ILE A 35 -23.45 18.65 -11.17
CA ILE A 35 -22.36 18.97 -10.26
C ILE A 35 -21.72 17.70 -9.69
N ALA A 36 -22.53 16.71 -9.34
CA ALA A 36 -22.03 15.40 -8.86
C ALA A 36 -21.20 14.68 -9.92
N VAL A 37 -21.62 14.71 -11.19
CA VAL A 37 -20.82 14.15 -12.31
C VAL A 37 -19.49 14.88 -12.45
N ASN A 38 -19.49 16.22 -12.51
CA ASN A 38 -18.26 17.00 -12.63
C ASN A 38 -17.31 16.77 -11.44
N LYS A 39 -17.88 16.65 -10.23
CA LYS A 39 -17.10 16.28 -9.04
C LYS A 39 -16.43 14.92 -9.21
N GLN A 40 -17.19 13.92 -9.68
CA GLN A 40 -16.68 12.56 -9.88
C GLN A 40 -15.59 12.52 -10.97
N GLU A 41 -15.73 13.32 -12.04
CA GLU A 41 -14.66 13.46 -13.05
C GLU A 41 -13.39 14.06 -12.45
N SER A 42 -13.53 15.10 -11.63
CA SER A 42 -12.38 15.73 -10.96
C SER A 42 -11.69 14.77 -9.99
N GLU A 43 -12.46 13.98 -9.22
CA GLU A 43 -11.95 12.95 -8.33
C GLU A 43 -11.22 11.86 -9.10
N TYR A 44 -11.76 11.43 -10.24
CA TYR A 44 -11.10 10.45 -11.12
C TYR A 44 -9.76 10.96 -11.64
N LEU A 45 -9.69 12.20 -12.12
CA LEU A 45 -8.43 12.79 -12.59
C LEU A 45 -7.39 12.90 -11.45
N THR A 46 -7.83 13.27 -10.25
CA THR A 46 -6.97 13.31 -9.07
C THR A 46 -6.42 11.92 -8.74
N GLN A 47 -7.27 10.89 -8.75
CA GLN A 47 -6.84 9.51 -8.52
C GLN A 47 -5.83 9.02 -9.56
N LEU A 48 -5.99 9.40 -10.83
CA LEU A 48 -5.02 9.08 -11.88
C LEU A 48 -3.66 9.74 -11.64
N GLN A 49 -3.66 11.00 -11.20
CA GLN A 49 -2.43 11.70 -10.85
C GLN A 49 -1.74 11.06 -9.66
N ASP A 50 -2.48 10.76 -8.60
CA ASP A 50 -1.96 10.11 -7.40
C ASP A 50 -1.37 8.73 -7.73
N LEU A 51 -2.05 7.96 -8.58
CA LEU A 51 -1.55 6.66 -9.04
C LEU A 51 -0.25 6.80 -9.84
N SER A 52 -0.16 7.81 -10.71
CA SER A 52 1.05 8.05 -11.50
C SER A 52 2.24 8.43 -10.60
N VAL A 53 2.02 9.24 -9.57
CA VAL A 53 3.06 9.62 -8.60
C VAL A 53 3.50 8.41 -7.77
N GLN A 54 2.56 7.58 -7.32
CA GLN A 54 2.87 6.37 -6.58
C GLN A 54 3.68 5.39 -7.43
N LEU A 55 3.31 5.21 -8.70
CA LEU A 55 4.04 4.35 -9.63
C LEU A 55 5.47 4.84 -9.85
N GLN A 56 5.65 6.15 -10.08
CA GLN A 56 6.97 6.74 -10.25
C GLN A 56 7.82 6.55 -8.99
N SER A 57 7.24 6.82 -7.81
CA SER A 57 7.94 6.63 -6.53
C SER A 57 8.39 5.18 -6.31
N SER A 58 7.53 4.21 -6.61
CA SER A 58 7.87 2.79 -6.51
C SER A 58 8.99 2.38 -7.47
N LEU A 59 8.98 2.90 -8.70
CA LEU A 59 10.06 2.66 -9.67
C LEU A 59 11.39 3.25 -9.20
N ASP A 60 11.37 4.46 -8.66
CA ASP A 60 12.57 5.13 -8.14
C ASP A 60 13.13 4.37 -6.93
N GLN A 61 12.27 3.87 -6.03
CA GLN A 61 12.68 3.04 -4.90
C GLN A 61 13.32 1.72 -5.36
N LEU A 62 12.73 1.05 -6.35
CA LEU A 62 13.32 -0.17 -6.92
C LEU A 62 14.69 0.08 -7.56
N ASN A 63 14.86 1.21 -8.25
CA ASN A 63 16.16 1.60 -8.80
C ASN A 63 17.18 1.88 -7.68
N ASN A 64 16.78 2.54 -6.60
CA ASN A 64 17.63 2.74 -5.43
C ASN A 64 18.08 1.40 -4.81
N TYR A 65 17.19 0.41 -4.70
CA TYR A 65 17.58 -0.91 -4.19
C TYR A 65 18.56 -1.65 -5.10
N LYS A 66 18.46 -1.47 -6.44
CA LYS A 66 19.45 -2.04 -7.38
C LYS A 66 20.86 -1.51 -7.14
N GLU A 67 20.98 -0.28 -6.64
CA GLU A 67 22.27 0.34 -6.30
C GLU A 67 22.72 -0.01 -4.88
N ILE A 68 21.82 -0.02 -3.93
CA ILE A 68 22.10 -0.25 -2.50
C ILE A 68 22.49 -1.72 -2.23
N ILE A 69 21.84 -2.69 -2.88
CA ILE A 69 22.11 -4.11 -2.63
C ILE A 69 23.57 -4.48 -2.92
N PRO A 70 24.18 -4.17 -4.08
CA PRO A 70 25.58 -4.48 -4.34
C PRO A 70 26.54 -3.72 -3.40
N ILE A 71 26.19 -2.52 -2.96
CA ILE A 71 26.96 -1.80 -1.94
C ILE A 71 26.97 -2.58 -0.62
N ASN A 72 25.79 -3.02 -0.16
CA ASN A 72 25.69 -3.82 1.06
C ASN A 72 26.38 -5.20 0.94
N GLU A 73 26.42 -5.79 -0.26
CA GLU A 73 27.20 -7.01 -0.54
C GLU A 73 28.70 -6.75 -0.38
N THR A 74 29.19 -5.65 -0.92
CA THR A 74 30.59 -5.24 -0.76
C THR A 74 30.94 -4.97 0.68
N ILE A 75 30.08 -4.26 1.44
CA ILE A 75 30.27 -4.00 2.87
C ILE A 75 30.34 -5.32 3.66
N LEU A 76 29.49 -6.30 3.33
CA LEU A 76 29.54 -7.60 3.98
C LEU A 76 30.85 -8.33 3.70
N VAL A 77 31.32 -8.33 2.47
CA VAL A 77 32.61 -8.94 2.08
C VAL A 77 33.75 -8.30 2.86
N SER A 78 33.81 -6.97 2.89
CA SER A 78 34.85 -6.24 3.65
C SER A 78 34.80 -6.53 5.16
N ALA A 79 33.60 -6.60 5.74
CA ALA A 79 33.43 -6.93 7.16
C ALA A 79 33.88 -8.39 7.46
N ASP A 80 33.61 -9.33 6.57
CA ASP A 80 34.08 -10.72 6.72
C ASP A 80 35.62 -10.81 6.60
N GLU A 81 36.25 -10.02 5.73
CA GLU A 81 37.71 -9.93 5.62
C GLU A 81 38.35 -9.31 6.87
N ASP A 82 37.77 -8.22 7.40
CA ASP A 82 38.20 -7.60 8.64
C ASP A 82 38.12 -8.57 9.84
N LEU A 83 37.04 -9.35 9.91
CA LEU A 83 36.92 -10.37 10.94
C LEU A 83 38.01 -11.43 10.85
N LYS A 84 38.30 -11.93 9.64
CA LYS A 84 39.39 -12.89 9.41
C LYS A 84 40.73 -12.30 9.86
N LEU A 85 40.99 -11.04 9.49
CA LEU A 85 42.24 -10.35 9.86
C LEU A 85 42.34 -10.19 11.39
N ALA A 86 41.26 -9.78 12.07
CA ALA A 86 41.21 -9.67 13.52
C ALA A 86 41.48 -10.99 14.21
N GLN A 87 40.90 -12.10 13.69
CA GLN A 87 41.13 -13.45 14.20
C GLN A 87 42.61 -13.87 14.06
N VAL A 88 43.22 -13.63 12.90
CA VAL A 88 44.64 -13.92 12.66
C VAL A 88 45.54 -13.11 13.60
N ARG A 89 45.26 -11.81 13.77
CA ARG A 89 46.02 -10.96 14.73
C ARG A 89 45.89 -11.45 16.15
N TYR A 90 44.70 -11.86 16.57
CA TYR A 90 44.44 -12.39 17.90
C TYR A 90 45.21 -13.69 18.13
N THR A 91 45.21 -14.64 17.19
CA THR A 91 45.96 -15.90 17.32
C THR A 91 47.47 -15.71 17.40
N HIS A 92 48.01 -14.60 16.83
CA HIS A 92 49.40 -14.22 16.92
C HIS A 92 49.72 -13.32 18.14
N GLY A 93 48.74 -13.06 19.02
CA GLY A 93 48.91 -12.20 20.18
C GLY A 93 49.08 -10.73 19.87
N SER A 94 48.77 -10.30 18.65
CA SER A 94 48.94 -8.93 18.17
C SER A 94 47.73 -8.02 18.43
N THR A 95 46.61 -8.60 18.90
CA THR A 95 45.41 -7.85 19.27
C THR A 95 44.65 -8.53 20.42
N ILE A 96 43.69 -7.81 21.00
CA ILE A 96 42.87 -8.29 22.11
C ILE A 96 41.55 -8.90 21.57
N ILE A 97 40.92 -9.79 22.34
CA ILE A 97 39.67 -10.47 21.95
C ILE A 97 38.54 -9.50 21.63
N LEU A 98 38.55 -8.29 22.22
CA LEU A 98 37.53 -7.28 21.99
C LEU A 98 37.47 -6.86 20.51
N GLU A 99 38.63 -6.73 19.82
CA GLU A 99 38.65 -6.40 18.39
C GLU A 99 37.98 -7.51 17.53
N VAL A 100 38.15 -8.77 17.91
CA VAL A 100 37.48 -9.88 17.23
C VAL A 100 35.96 -9.81 17.43
N LEU A 101 35.51 -9.50 18.65
CA LEU A 101 34.08 -9.36 18.95
C LEU A 101 33.47 -8.16 18.22
N ASP A 102 34.15 -7.04 18.14
CA ASP A 102 33.69 -5.87 17.40
C ASP A 102 33.61 -6.16 15.90
N ALA A 103 34.56 -6.86 15.33
CA ALA A 103 34.52 -7.33 13.95
C ALA A 103 33.34 -8.30 13.69
N GLN A 104 33.06 -9.22 14.63
CA GLN A 104 31.89 -10.11 14.54
C GLN A 104 30.58 -9.32 14.54
N VAL A 105 30.45 -8.32 15.42
CA VAL A 105 29.27 -7.43 15.44
C VAL A 105 29.12 -6.70 14.13
N SER A 106 30.23 -6.25 13.52
CA SER A 106 30.22 -5.58 12.21
C SER A 106 29.71 -6.48 11.09
N VAL A 107 30.15 -7.74 11.04
CA VAL A 107 29.62 -8.77 10.09
C VAL A 107 28.12 -8.97 10.28
N VAL A 108 27.66 -9.13 11.52
CA VAL A 108 26.21 -9.32 11.80
C VAL A 108 25.40 -8.11 11.35
N ARG A 109 25.90 -6.89 11.56
CA ARG A 109 25.24 -5.66 11.11
C ARG A 109 25.20 -5.59 9.57
N ALA A 110 26.32 -5.84 8.90
CA ALA A 110 26.41 -5.82 7.44
C ALA A 110 25.45 -6.85 6.82
N ARG A 111 25.43 -8.08 7.37
CA ARG A 111 24.52 -9.13 6.94
C ARG A 111 23.05 -8.76 7.14
N SER A 112 22.72 -8.19 8.28
CA SER A 112 21.35 -7.73 8.57
C SER A 112 20.91 -6.62 7.61
N SER A 113 21.78 -5.66 7.28
CA SER A 113 21.52 -4.61 6.31
C SER A 113 21.27 -5.16 4.93
N LEU A 114 22.10 -6.10 4.47
CA LEU A 114 21.92 -6.75 3.16
C LEU A 114 20.60 -7.51 3.09
N ILE A 115 20.28 -8.30 4.11
CA ILE A 115 19.02 -9.04 4.18
C ILE A 115 17.84 -8.06 4.12
N ARG A 116 17.87 -7.01 4.93
CA ARG A 116 16.82 -5.99 4.94
C ARG A 116 16.63 -5.37 3.56
N SER A 117 17.71 -4.87 2.92
CA SER A 117 17.60 -4.23 1.62
C SER A 117 17.05 -5.17 0.53
N LYS A 118 17.38 -6.47 0.58
CA LYS A 118 16.81 -7.48 -0.33
C LYS A 118 15.32 -7.68 -0.09
N TYR A 119 14.87 -7.80 1.17
CA TYR A 119 13.45 -7.96 1.49
C TYR A 119 12.64 -6.71 1.18
N ASP A 120 13.17 -5.52 1.47
CA ASP A 120 12.51 -4.26 1.14
C ASP A 120 12.32 -4.11 -0.37
N ALA A 121 13.32 -4.54 -1.17
CA ALA A 121 13.19 -4.58 -2.63
C ALA A 121 12.09 -5.55 -3.10
N TYR A 122 11.95 -6.72 -2.47
CA TYR A 122 10.86 -7.66 -2.78
C TYR A 122 9.48 -7.10 -2.42
N ILE A 123 9.37 -6.43 -1.27
CA ILE A 123 8.13 -5.77 -0.85
C ILE A 123 7.75 -4.70 -1.86
N GLU A 124 8.71 -3.87 -2.27
CA GLU A 124 8.45 -2.80 -3.24
C GLU A 124 8.07 -3.36 -4.62
N GLN A 125 8.69 -4.47 -5.04
CA GLN A 125 8.27 -5.16 -6.26
C GLN A 125 6.83 -5.69 -6.17
N ALA A 126 6.42 -6.19 -5.01
CA ALA A 126 5.05 -6.63 -4.77
C ALA A 126 4.07 -5.44 -4.80
N ASN A 127 4.44 -4.30 -4.18
CA ASN A 127 3.66 -3.07 -4.22
C ASN A 127 3.47 -2.58 -5.65
N LEU A 128 4.53 -2.57 -6.45
CA LEU A 128 4.46 -2.18 -7.86
C LEU A 128 3.51 -3.09 -8.65
N LYS A 129 3.58 -4.40 -8.44
CA LYS A 129 2.64 -5.36 -9.06
C LYS A 129 1.21 -5.11 -8.62
N ALA A 130 0.98 -4.74 -7.35
CA ALA A 130 -0.34 -4.38 -6.83
C ALA A 130 -0.90 -3.14 -7.53
N LEU A 131 -0.08 -2.09 -7.66
CA LEU A 131 -0.46 -0.86 -8.36
C LEU A 131 -0.81 -1.09 -9.83
N LEU A 132 -0.10 -2.01 -10.49
CA LEU A 132 -0.37 -2.39 -11.88
C LEU A 132 -1.55 -3.36 -12.04
N GLY A 133 -2.17 -3.82 -10.96
CA GLY A 133 -3.23 -4.82 -10.99
C GLY A 133 -2.77 -6.20 -11.46
N THR A 134 -1.46 -6.46 -11.47
CA THR A 134 -0.86 -7.73 -11.93
C THR A 134 -0.44 -8.64 -10.77
N LEU A 135 -0.93 -8.37 -9.56
CA LEU A 135 -0.86 -9.34 -8.47
C LEU A 135 -1.72 -10.53 -8.88
N ASP A 136 -1.04 -11.56 -9.39
CA ASP A 136 -1.67 -12.83 -9.69
C ASP A 136 -2.10 -13.46 -8.36
N THR A 137 -3.41 -13.39 -8.10
CA THR A 137 -4.07 -14.11 -6.99
C THR A 137 -4.25 -15.57 -7.36
N ASN A 138 -3.35 -16.11 -8.18
CA ASN A 138 -3.35 -17.52 -8.52
C ASN A 138 -2.92 -18.35 -7.31
N LYS A 139 -3.93 -18.83 -6.64
CA LYS A 139 -3.88 -20.04 -5.83
C LYS A 139 -3.83 -21.27 -6.73
#